data_9999ee2d3cf597bc724b2820ebf7ac74
#
_entry.id   9999ee2d3cf597bc724b2820ebf7ac74
#
_cell.length_a   1.000
_cell.length_b   1.000
_cell.length_c   1.000
_cell.angle_alpha   90.00
_cell.angle_beta   90.00
_cell.angle_gamma   90.00
#
_symmetry.space_group_name_H-M   'P 1'
#
loop_
_entity.id
_entity.type
_entity.pdbx_description
1 polymer ?
#
loop_
_entity_poly.entity_id
_entity_poly.type
_entity_poly.pdbx_seq_one_letter_code
_entity_poly.pdbx_strand_id
1 'polypeptide(L)'
;MRATWLIAATILAVVWVPVLILPVDAWVFALPVLLTVGVVAATVSYDRKTAAGSADSRKRTLATALSERLRAANPDQQLGITTMREDIRDAVAKLTGALPGQSARHAVEALPWYLVLGPSQSGKSSMLGATGLEFGYTTPAAGARGSRGCRFWLTPNMAFVDTAGDYMTGGPSHAEWLATLRELESTRPGQTLHGIVMVLAADTLMQARPDDLDALGKTLRERVDEALGFLGIDVPVYLVVTRCDTLPGFMEYFSDQRGAERGQVLGFTLPMRAKEDPVALSTKLFDGLAGDLSHRMYKRVQGRAHVEARGSTYMFPQWFTGLRAALLAVVGRLFARNRFMDQVSARGVYFVSAAEAQVLQGQDMPYASAPTGERGFFLRDLVRNVLLPDREHARASASELLRRVHRALSLAAPLLGFALVLPVLALHAYGENVKMLDEFRAALNACVSSPAPVPLVKLDVLRASVDQVRLHELHGPPLHMRMGMYAGDEVQARTATAYAALIYREASQRVVERTYRELTNFGTRYARPTSRPNTDEQIYYGSSLRLYRLITTPRSPDDPQLSDAAQRAWFNAQLAQDWNLSLIHISEPTRPY
;
A
#
# COMPACT_ATOMS: atom_id res chain seq x y z
N MET A 1 -2.65 4.28 -12.03
CA MET A 1 -1.70 4.08 -13.15
C MET A 1 -0.34 3.53 -12.70
N ARG A 2 0.42 4.18 -11.81
CA ARG A 2 1.78 3.70 -11.43
C ARG A 2 1.80 2.31 -10.79
N ALA A 3 0.81 1.96 -9.98
CA ALA A 3 0.78 0.67 -9.28
C ALA A 3 0.49 -0.53 -10.21
N THR A 4 -0.42 -0.38 -11.16
CA THR A 4 -0.74 -1.40 -12.17
C THR A 4 0.45 -1.70 -13.07
N TRP A 5 1.18 -0.66 -13.47
CA TRP A 5 2.40 -0.80 -14.28
C TRP A 5 3.56 -1.42 -13.50
N LEU A 6 3.68 -1.16 -12.18
CA LEU A 6 4.67 -1.84 -11.34
C LEU A 6 4.38 -3.33 -11.22
N ILE A 7 3.12 -3.72 -11.03
CA ILE A 7 2.72 -5.13 -11.01
C ILE A 7 3.00 -5.78 -12.36
N ALA A 8 2.64 -5.12 -13.46
CA ALA A 8 2.93 -5.61 -14.80
C ALA A 8 4.43 -5.79 -15.04
N ALA A 9 5.25 -4.79 -14.67
CA ALA A 9 6.70 -4.86 -14.79
C ALA A 9 7.31 -6.02 -13.99
N THR A 10 6.77 -6.28 -12.79
CA THR A 10 7.22 -7.40 -11.95
C THR A 10 6.88 -8.74 -12.59
N ILE A 11 5.65 -8.92 -13.09
CA ILE A 11 5.25 -10.14 -13.79
C ILE A 11 6.14 -10.36 -15.02
N LEU A 12 6.43 -9.30 -15.78
CA LEU A 12 7.30 -9.37 -16.93
C LEU A 12 8.75 -9.75 -16.54
N ALA A 13 9.27 -9.17 -15.46
CA ALA A 13 10.60 -9.53 -14.96
C ALA A 13 10.68 -10.99 -14.54
N VAL A 14 9.67 -11.52 -13.83
CA VAL A 14 9.61 -12.94 -13.43
C VAL A 14 9.62 -13.87 -14.65
N VAL A 15 8.97 -13.47 -15.74
CA VAL A 15 8.90 -14.28 -16.99
C VAL A 15 10.17 -14.16 -17.82
N TRP A 16 10.72 -12.96 -17.98
CA TRP A 16 11.82 -12.70 -18.89
C TRP A 16 13.21 -12.97 -18.31
N VAL A 17 13.43 -12.74 -17.03
CA VAL A 17 14.74 -12.92 -16.41
C VAL A 17 15.25 -14.38 -16.52
N PRO A 18 14.46 -15.41 -16.23
CA PRO A 18 14.89 -16.80 -16.44
C PRO A 18 15.19 -17.11 -17.90
N VAL A 19 14.36 -16.62 -18.83
CA VAL A 19 14.51 -16.87 -20.27
C VAL A 19 15.78 -16.23 -20.83
N LEU A 20 16.21 -15.09 -20.30
CA LEU A 20 17.43 -14.41 -20.72
C LEU A 20 18.71 -15.04 -20.16
N ILE A 21 18.61 -15.75 -19.04
CA ILE A 21 19.76 -16.33 -18.33
C ILE A 21 19.96 -17.81 -18.70
N LEU A 22 18.87 -18.53 -18.94
CA LEU A 22 18.89 -19.95 -19.29
C LEU A 22 19.18 -20.13 -20.79
N PRO A 23 19.96 -21.13 -21.18
CA PRO A 23 20.11 -21.54 -22.57
C PRO A 23 18.83 -22.27 -23.01
N VAL A 24 17.88 -21.53 -23.57
CA VAL A 24 16.59 -22.07 -24.04
C VAL A 24 16.48 -21.96 -25.56
N ASP A 25 15.77 -22.90 -26.17
CA ASP A 25 15.50 -22.90 -27.59
C ASP A 25 14.64 -21.72 -28.02
N ALA A 26 14.83 -21.23 -29.24
CA ALA A 26 14.17 -20.04 -29.77
C ALA A 26 12.63 -20.07 -29.69
N TRP A 27 12.01 -21.25 -29.80
CA TRP A 27 10.54 -21.41 -29.71
C TRP A 27 9.98 -21.13 -28.31
N VAL A 28 10.80 -21.28 -27.27
CA VAL A 28 10.39 -21.02 -25.86
C VAL A 28 10.13 -19.53 -25.64
N PHE A 29 10.73 -18.65 -26.45
CA PHE A 29 10.45 -17.19 -26.38
C PHE A 29 9.02 -16.82 -26.79
N ALA A 30 8.31 -17.67 -27.52
CA ALA A 30 6.94 -17.40 -27.95
C ALA A 30 5.98 -17.22 -26.76
N LEU A 31 6.11 -18.04 -25.72
CA LEU A 31 5.24 -18.01 -24.55
C LEU A 31 5.43 -16.73 -23.70
N PRO A 32 6.65 -16.29 -23.36
CA PRO A 32 6.91 -14.99 -22.74
C PRO A 32 6.38 -13.80 -23.56
N VAL A 33 6.52 -13.81 -24.86
CA VAL A 33 5.99 -12.75 -25.73
C VAL A 33 4.47 -12.69 -25.65
N LEU A 34 3.76 -13.81 -25.78
CA LEU A 34 2.31 -13.88 -25.66
C LEU A 34 1.83 -13.42 -24.28
N LEU A 35 2.49 -13.85 -23.20
CA LEU A 35 2.22 -13.40 -21.84
C LEU A 35 2.44 -11.90 -21.68
N THR A 36 3.50 -11.37 -22.26
CA THR A 36 3.79 -9.92 -22.26
C THR A 36 2.66 -9.13 -22.91
N VAL A 37 2.24 -9.54 -24.10
CA VAL A 37 1.12 -8.89 -24.82
C VAL A 37 -0.16 -8.98 -23.99
N GLY A 38 -0.46 -10.15 -23.40
CA GLY A 38 -1.62 -10.36 -22.53
C GLY A 38 -1.61 -9.47 -21.28
N VAL A 39 -0.50 -9.39 -20.57
CA VAL A 39 -0.34 -8.56 -19.37
C VAL A 39 -0.46 -7.07 -19.72
N VAL A 40 0.18 -6.61 -20.78
CA VAL A 40 0.08 -5.22 -21.22
C VAL A 40 -1.35 -4.88 -21.67
N ALA A 41 -2.00 -5.75 -22.44
CA ALA A 41 -3.39 -5.56 -22.86
C ALA A 41 -4.35 -5.54 -21.66
N ALA A 42 -4.16 -6.44 -20.67
CA ALA A 42 -4.95 -6.48 -19.45
C ALA A 42 -4.75 -5.22 -18.60
N THR A 43 -3.52 -4.73 -18.42
CA THR A 43 -3.24 -3.51 -17.65
C THR A 43 -3.81 -2.26 -18.33
N VAL A 44 -3.67 -2.13 -19.64
CA VAL A 44 -4.26 -1.01 -20.41
C VAL A 44 -5.79 -1.06 -20.34
N SER A 45 -6.40 -2.24 -20.47
CA SER A 45 -7.86 -2.40 -20.38
C SER A 45 -8.38 -2.11 -18.97
N TYR A 46 -7.66 -2.55 -17.95
CA TYR A 46 -7.97 -2.26 -16.56
C TYR A 46 -7.84 -0.76 -16.25
N ASP A 47 -6.74 -0.12 -16.66
CA ASP A 47 -6.54 1.33 -16.48
C ASP A 47 -7.62 2.15 -17.20
N ARG A 48 -8.06 1.73 -18.40
CA ARG A 48 -9.17 2.37 -19.11
C ARG A 48 -10.50 2.23 -18.37
N LYS A 49 -10.83 1.03 -17.87
CA LYS A 49 -12.06 0.78 -17.10
C LYS A 49 -12.07 1.55 -15.78
N THR A 50 -10.94 1.61 -15.08
CA THR A 50 -10.82 2.33 -13.81
C THR A 50 -10.77 3.85 -13.98
N ALA A 51 -10.23 4.36 -15.08
CA ALA A 51 -10.23 5.79 -15.39
C ALA A 51 -11.61 6.35 -15.72
N ALA A 52 -12.49 5.53 -16.29
CA ALA A 52 -13.81 5.97 -16.77
C ALA A 52 -14.90 6.05 -15.68
N GLY A 53 -14.72 5.50 -14.49
CA GLY A 53 -15.81 5.36 -13.52
C GLY A 53 -15.48 5.46 -12.04
N SER A 54 -14.26 5.81 -11.63
CA SER A 54 -13.90 5.68 -10.23
C SER A 54 -13.90 6.97 -9.43
N ALA A 55 -14.17 6.83 -8.14
CA ALA A 55 -13.99 7.84 -7.10
C ALA A 55 -12.58 8.51 -7.15
N ASP A 56 -11.59 7.85 -7.74
CA ASP A 56 -10.23 8.38 -7.94
C ASP A 56 -10.21 9.50 -8.98
N SER A 57 -11.04 9.44 -10.02
CA SER A 57 -11.21 10.54 -10.97
C SER A 57 -11.79 11.77 -10.27
N ARG A 58 -12.80 11.59 -9.43
CA ARG A 58 -13.39 12.69 -8.64
C ARG A 58 -12.43 13.26 -7.62
N LYS A 59 -11.76 12.40 -6.84
CA LYS A 59 -10.76 12.86 -5.88
C LYS A 59 -9.66 13.67 -6.57
N ARG A 60 -9.22 13.23 -7.75
CA ARG A 60 -8.26 14.00 -8.58
C ARG A 60 -8.88 15.29 -9.10
N THR A 61 -10.09 15.25 -9.63
CA THR A 61 -10.79 16.45 -10.11
C THR A 61 -10.98 17.45 -8.98
N LEU A 62 -11.43 16.99 -7.80
CA LEU A 62 -11.56 17.84 -6.61
C LEU A 62 -10.21 18.37 -6.11
N ALA A 63 -9.17 17.54 -6.12
CA ALA A 63 -7.82 17.95 -5.73
C ALA A 63 -7.22 18.96 -6.74
N THR A 64 -7.48 18.79 -8.04
CA THR A 64 -7.07 19.74 -9.07
C THR A 64 -7.84 21.04 -8.94
N ALA A 65 -9.17 20.97 -8.81
CA ALA A 65 -10.02 22.13 -8.55
C ALA A 65 -9.61 22.89 -7.26
N LEU A 66 -9.25 22.14 -6.20
CA LEU A 66 -8.72 22.74 -4.98
C LEU A 66 -7.40 23.48 -5.25
N SER A 67 -6.46 22.86 -5.97
CA SER A 67 -5.16 23.49 -6.27
C SER A 67 -5.30 24.75 -7.12
N GLU A 68 -6.22 24.77 -8.08
CA GLU A 68 -6.54 25.93 -8.90
C GLU A 68 -7.21 27.02 -8.07
N ARG A 69 -8.20 26.67 -7.24
CA ARG A 69 -8.91 27.63 -6.37
C ARG A 69 -8.02 28.20 -5.27
N LEU A 70 -7.11 27.40 -4.70
CA LEU A 70 -6.13 27.88 -3.73
C LEU A 70 -5.13 28.85 -4.35
N ARG A 71 -4.76 28.67 -5.62
CA ARG A 71 -3.91 29.62 -6.36
C ARG A 71 -4.64 30.93 -6.67
N ALA A 72 -5.93 30.84 -6.92
CA ALA A 72 -6.80 31.99 -7.23
C ALA A 72 -7.43 32.62 -5.97
N ALA A 73 -7.13 32.14 -4.77
CA ALA A 73 -7.73 32.58 -3.52
C ALA A 73 -7.32 34.02 -3.17
N ASN A 74 -8.31 34.83 -2.87
CA ASN A 74 -8.12 36.20 -2.40
C ASN A 74 -7.50 36.22 -0.98
N PRO A 75 -6.87 37.34 -0.54
CA PRO A 75 -6.27 37.46 0.79
C PRO A 75 -7.19 37.04 1.94
N ASP A 76 -8.49 37.41 1.87
CA ASP A 76 -9.48 37.05 2.89
C ASP A 76 -9.72 35.52 2.96
N GLN A 77 -9.70 34.81 1.83
CA GLN A 77 -9.84 33.35 1.77
C GLN A 77 -8.59 32.68 2.30
N GLN A 78 -7.42 33.20 1.97
CA GLN A 78 -6.15 32.69 2.52
C GLN A 78 -6.11 32.84 4.03
N LEU A 79 -6.62 33.94 4.58
CA LEU A 79 -6.76 34.13 6.02
C LEU A 79 -7.73 33.11 6.62
N GLY A 80 -8.89 32.87 6.01
CA GLY A 80 -9.84 31.84 6.47
C GLY A 80 -9.23 30.43 6.49
N ILE A 81 -8.47 30.07 5.45
CA ILE A 81 -7.77 28.78 5.37
C ILE A 81 -6.68 28.66 6.46
N THR A 82 -5.96 29.77 6.72
CA THR A 82 -4.90 29.79 7.74
C THR A 82 -5.51 29.62 9.13
N THR A 83 -6.55 30.37 9.44
CA THR A 83 -7.28 30.28 10.72
C THR A 83 -7.84 28.87 10.94
N MET A 84 -8.46 28.27 9.91
CA MET A 84 -8.96 26.89 9.98
C MET A 84 -7.85 25.87 10.27
N ARG A 85 -6.67 26.03 9.67
CA ARG A 85 -5.51 25.17 9.97
C ARG A 85 -5.01 25.33 11.40
N GLU A 86 -5.00 26.54 11.90
CA GLU A 86 -4.65 26.83 13.30
C GLU A 86 -5.66 26.16 14.24
N ASP A 87 -6.97 26.31 13.99
CA ASP A 87 -8.02 25.66 14.77
C ASP A 87 -7.86 24.14 14.82
N ILE A 88 -7.54 23.50 13.68
CA ILE A 88 -7.28 22.05 13.64
C ILE A 88 -6.04 21.68 14.47
N ARG A 89 -4.96 22.44 14.33
CA ARG A 89 -3.73 22.18 15.09
C ARG A 89 -3.94 22.33 16.60
N ASP A 90 -4.66 23.36 16.99
CA ASP A 90 -5.01 23.61 18.39
C ASP A 90 -5.89 22.49 18.96
N ALA A 91 -6.89 22.05 18.22
CA ALA A 91 -7.73 20.93 18.60
C ALA A 91 -6.89 19.64 18.79
N VAL A 92 -5.99 19.34 17.84
CA VAL A 92 -5.07 18.19 17.92
C VAL A 92 -4.12 18.31 19.11
N ALA A 93 -3.55 19.49 19.35
CA ALA A 93 -2.67 19.74 20.50
C ALA A 93 -3.39 19.52 21.83
N LYS A 94 -4.65 19.96 21.95
CA LYS A 94 -5.48 19.73 23.15
C LYS A 94 -5.81 18.26 23.36
N LEU A 95 -6.16 17.52 22.26
CA LEU A 95 -6.39 16.09 22.34
C LEU A 95 -5.13 15.33 22.79
N THR A 96 -3.97 15.71 22.26
CA THR A 96 -2.69 15.10 22.63
C THR A 96 -2.34 15.38 24.10
N GLY A 97 -2.58 16.62 24.56
CA GLY A 97 -2.35 17.00 25.95
C GLY A 97 -3.28 16.30 26.94
N ALA A 98 -4.49 15.92 26.52
CA ALA A 98 -5.46 15.20 27.35
C ALA A 98 -5.13 13.70 27.51
N LEU A 99 -4.26 13.14 26.68
CA LEU A 99 -3.86 11.71 26.69
C LEU A 99 -2.33 11.58 26.82
N PRO A 100 -1.77 11.89 27.99
CA PRO A 100 -0.32 11.85 28.19
C PRO A 100 0.23 10.44 27.99
N GLY A 101 1.35 10.31 27.27
CA GLY A 101 1.98 9.03 26.96
C GLY A 101 1.54 8.39 25.65
N GLN A 102 0.56 8.93 24.95
CA GLN A 102 0.17 8.49 23.62
C GLN A 102 0.75 9.41 22.53
N SER A 103 1.04 8.85 21.35
CA SER A 103 1.40 9.68 20.19
C SER A 103 0.21 10.56 19.76
N ALA A 104 0.50 11.75 19.22
CA ALA A 104 -0.55 12.67 18.72
C ALA A 104 -1.50 11.96 17.75
N ARG A 105 -1.00 11.07 16.94
CA ARG A 105 -1.79 10.25 16.01
C ARG A 105 -2.77 9.32 16.74
N HIS A 106 -2.32 8.62 17.78
CA HIS A 106 -3.18 7.73 18.58
C HIS A 106 -4.27 8.51 19.31
N ALA A 107 -3.95 9.66 19.87
CA ALA A 107 -4.92 10.53 20.54
C ALA A 107 -6.02 11.01 19.59
N VAL A 108 -5.64 11.40 18.37
CA VAL A 108 -6.59 11.82 17.32
C VAL A 108 -7.43 10.64 16.80
N GLU A 109 -6.84 9.45 16.65
CA GLU A 109 -7.53 8.24 16.17
C GLU A 109 -8.47 7.61 17.22
N ALA A 110 -8.25 7.85 18.50
CA ALA A 110 -9.01 7.24 19.60
C ALA A 110 -10.47 7.71 19.66
N LEU A 111 -10.75 8.96 19.27
CA LEU A 111 -12.09 9.54 19.33
C LEU A 111 -12.84 9.46 17.99
N PRO A 112 -14.14 9.15 17.99
CA PRO A 112 -14.98 9.30 16.80
C PRO A 112 -15.20 10.78 16.49
N TRP A 113 -15.07 11.16 15.20
CA TRP A 113 -15.24 12.52 14.72
C TRP A 113 -16.50 12.62 13.87
N TYR A 114 -17.32 13.63 14.15
CA TYR A 114 -18.56 13.94 13.45
C TYR A 114 -18.47 15.31 12.78
N LEU A 115 -18.75 15.36 11.49
CA LEU A 115 -18.80 16.60 10.73
C LEU A 115 -20.21 17.18 10.77
N VAL A 116 -20.35 18.42 11.24
CA VAL A 116 -21.64 19.09 11.35
C VAL A 116 -21.76 20.12 10.24
N LEU A 117 -22.70 19.91 9.33
CA LEU A 117 -22.95 20.71 8.14
C LEU A 117 -24.35 21.31 8.16
N GLY A 118 -24.52 22.47 7.57
CA GLY A 118 -25.82 23.08 7.40
C GLY A 118 -25.72 24.60 7.10
N PRO A 119 -26.76 25.22 6.59
CA PRO A 119 -26.77 26.64 6.27
C PRO A 119 -26.39 27.54 7.46
N SER A 120 -26.05 28.79 7.16
CA SER A 120 -25.87 29.82 8.18
C SER A 120 -27.18 29.98 8.97
N GLN A 121 -27.05 30.21 10.28
CA GLN A 121 -28.18 30.33 11.21
C GLN A 121 -29.07 29.09 11.38
N SER A 122 -28.65 27.91 10.88
CA SER A 122 -29.40 26.67 11.11
C SER A 122 -29.30 26.11 12.55
N GLY A 123 -28.66 26.83 13.49
CA GLY A 123 -28.58 26.43 14.89
C GLY A 123 -27.54 25.36 15.21
N LYS A 124 -26.54 25.12 14.37
CA LYS A 124 -25.48 24.09 14.57
C LYS A 124 -24.76 24.22 15.91
N SER A 125 -24.12 25.38 16.11
CA SER A 125 -23.34 25.65 17.33
C SER A 125 -24.23 25.71 18.58
N SER A 126 -25.43 26.23 18.49
CA SER A 126 -26.40 26.24 19.58
C SER A 126 -26.86 24.84 19.96
N MET A 127 -27.10 23.98 18.94
CA MET A 127 -27.42 22.57 19.11
C MET A 127 -26.30 21.84 19.89
N LEU A 128 -25.04 22.02 19.46
CA LEU A 128 -23.89 21.39 20.13
C LEU A 128 -23.76 21.87 21.58
N GLY A 129 -23.84 23.18 21.82
CA GLY A 129 -23.77 23.76 23.16
C GLY A 129 -24.90 23.30 24.11
N ALA A 130 -26.06 22.89 23.53
CA ALA A 130 -27.24 22.44 24.30
C ALA A 130 -27.32 20.91 24.49
N THR A 131 -26.34 20.13 24.02
CA THR A 131 -26.33 18.65 24.14
C THR A 131 -26.22 18.15 25.58
N GLY A 132 -25.86 19.01 26.53
CA GLY A 132 -25.54 18.61 27.90
C GLY A 132 -24.27 17.77 28.05
N LEU A 133 -23.42 17.78 27.03
CA LEU A 133 -22.09 17.17 27.09
C LEU A 133 -21.09 18.11 27.75
N GLU A 134 -20.19 17.57 28.51
CA GLU A 134 -19.05 18.30 29.03
C GLU A 134 -17.98 18.42 27.95
N PHE A 135 -17.84 19.61 27.38
CA PHE A 135 -16.79 19.90 26.42
C PHE A 135 -15.50 20.27 27.18
N GLY A 136 -14.54 19.38 27.16
CA GLY A 136 -13.21 19.62 27.73
C GLY A 136 -12.44 20.71 26.97
N TYR A 137 -12.79 20.93 25.69
CA TYR A 137 -12.24 21.97 24.85
C TYR A 137 -13.22 22.37 23.75
N THR A 138 -13.33 23.66 23.53
CA THR A 138 -14.03 24.23 22.38
C THR A 138 -13.16 25.35 21.81
N THR A 139 -12.98 25.38 20.48
CA THR A 139 -12.25 26.47 19.83
C THR A 139 -12.98 27.78 20.10
N PRO A 140 -12.31 28.86 20.51
CA PRO A 140 -12.94 30.14 20.73
C PRO A 140 -13.70 30.59 19.49
N ALA A 141 -14.86 31.20 19.69
CA ALA A 141 -15.59 31.82 18.58
C ALA A 141 -14.76 32.99 18.02
N ALA A 142 -14.31 32.89 16.78
CA ALA A 142 -13.70 34.02 16.09
C ALA A 142 -14.76 35.13 15.93
N GLY A 143 -14.80 36.07 16.84
CA GLY A 143 -15.62 37.28 16.81
C GLY A 143 -17.13 37.10 16.60
N ALA A 144 -17.94 38.05 17.06
CA ALA A 144 -19.39 38.01 17.06
C ALA A 144 -20.08 38.17 15.66
N ARG A 145 -19.35 38.01 14.57
CA ARG A 145 -19.87 38.10 13.18
C ARG A 145 -19.55 36.85 12.43
N GLY A 146 -20.51 35.93 12.34
CA GLY A 146 -20.51 34.76 11.51
C GLY A 146 -19.21 33.92 11.58
N SER A 147 -19.25 32.71 12.08
CA SER A 147 -18.07 31.86 12.18
C SER A 147 -17.48 31.57 10.80
N ARG A 148 -16.41 32.29 10.43
CA ARG A 148 -15.52 31.83 9.34
C ARG A 148 -14.67 30.70 9.87
N GLY A 149 -14.52 29.64 9.09
CA GLY A 149 -13.72 28.46 9.48
C GLY A 149 -14.52 27.35 10.16
N CYS A 150 -13.83 26.48 10.85
CA CYS A 150 -14.38 25.34 11.58
C CYS A 150 -14.22 25.54 13.08
N ARG A 151 -15.23 25.17 13.84
CA ARG A 151 -15.14 25.12 15.30
C ARG A 151 -15.07 23.67 15.77
N PHE A 152 -14.13 23.37 16.65
CA PHE A 152 -13.98 22.03 17.24
C PHE A 152 -14.62 21.99 18.61
N TRP A 153 -15.42 20.95 18.83
CA TRP A 153 -16.06 20.66 20.11
C TRP A 153 -15.57 19.29 20.57
N LEU A 154 -14.72 19.25 21.58
CA LEU A 154 -14.08 18.04 22.08
C LEU A 154 -14.68 17.60 23.40
N THR A 155 -15.13 16.36 23.45
CA THR A 155 -15.55 15.67 24.67
C THR A 155 -14.62 14.49 24.92
N PRO A 156 -14.65 13.87 26.11
CA PRO A 156 -13.86 12.67 26.38
C PRO A 156 -14.15 11.50 25.43
N ASN A 157 -15.33 11.45 24.80
CA ASN A 157 -15.80 10.29 24.03
C ASN A 157 -15.95 10.57 22.53
N MET A 158 -15.94 11.81 22.09
CA MET A 158 -16.16 12.19 20.70
C MET A 158 -15.73 13.63 20.39
N ALA A 159 -15.54 13.90 19.10
CA ALA A 159 -15.23 15.22 18.58
C ALA A 159 -16.24 15.63 17.51
N PHE A 160 -16.67 16.91 17.55
CA PHE A 160 -17.49 17.49 16.49
C PHE A 160 -16.70 18.58 15.77
N VAL A 161 -16.83 18.59 14.45
CA VAL A 161 -16.31 19.61 13.56
C VAL A 161 -17.49 20.43 13.07
N ASP A 162 -17.74 21.55 13.72
CA ASP A 162 -18.81 22.49 13.38
C ASP A 162 -18.33 23.43 12.27
N THR A 163 -18.91 23.33 11.10
CA THR A 163 -18.48 24.07 9.90
C THR A 163 -19.23 25.39 9.74
N ALA A 164 -18.57 26.34 9.07
CA ALA A 164 -19.20 27.57 8.66
C ALA A 164 -20.40 27.31 7.77
N GLY A 165 -21.49 28.03 8.00
CA GLY A 165 -22.71 27.91 7.18
C GLY A 165 -22.51 28.31 5.73
N ASP A 166 -21.58 29.22 5.46
CA ASP A 166 -21.24 29.69 4.13
C ASP A 166 -20.64 28.62 3.23
N TYR A 167 -20.17 27.51 3.79
CA TYR A 167 -19.74 26.34 3.00
C TYR A 167 -20.90 25.70 2.20
N MET A 168 -22.15 26.01 2.58
CA MET A 168 -23.34 25.58 1.83
C MET A 168 -23.65 26.44 0.61
N THR A 169 -23.14 27.69 0.53
CA THR A 169 -23.53 28.61 -0.53
C THR A 169 -22.74 28.50 -1.82
N GLY A 170 -21.64 27.74 -1.83
CA GLY A 170 -20.72 27.70 -2.99
C GLY A 170 -19.90 29.00 -3.12
N GLY A 171 -19.40 29.31 -4.31
CA GLY A 171 -18.61 30.53 -4.54
C GLY A 171 -17.27 30.56 -3.79
N PRO A 172 -16.91 31.70 -3.18
CA PRO A 172 -15.62 31.89 -2.51
C PRO A 172 -15.36 30.90 -1.39
N SER A 173 -16.35 30.61 -0.57
CA SER A 173 -16.24 29.71 0.59
C SER A 173 -16.04 28.24 0.23
N HIS A 174 -16.24 27.86 -1.03
CA HIS A 174 -16.02 26.49 -1.49
C HIS A 174 -14.54 26.09 -1.50
N ALA A 175 -13.62 27.05 -1.69
CA ALA A 175 -12.19 26.79 -1.57
C ALA A 175 -11.79 26.45 -0.13
N GLU A 176 -12.36 27.19 0.85
CA GLU A 176 -12.16 26.92 2.28
C GLU A 176 -12.74 25.57 2.68
N TRP A 177 -13.92 25.22 2.17
CA TRP A 177 -14.53 23.90 2.36
C TRP A 177 -13.63 22.74 1.90
N LEU A 178 -13.13 22.81 0.65
CA LEU A 178 -12.22 21.79 0.12
C LEU A 178 -10.89 21.74 0.86
N ALA A 179 -10.38 22.90 1.30
CA ALA A 179 -9.18 22.97 2.15
C ALA A 179 -9.42 22.29 3.51
N THR A 180 -10.60 22.48 4.11
CA THR A 180 -11.02 21.81 5.34
C THR A 180 -11.00 20.29 5.20
N LEU A 181 -11.59 19.75 4.14
CA LEU A 181 -11.59 18.30 3.87
C LEU A 181 -10.17 17.76 3.71
N ARG A 182 -9.30 18.50 3.03
CA ARG A 182 -7.90 18.11 2.85
C ARG A 182 -7.14 18.10 4.17
N GLU A 183 -7.34 19.09 5.01
CA GLU A 183 -6.66 19.16 6.32
C GLU A 183 -7.16 18.09 7.27
N LEU A 184 -8.47 17.80 7.28
CA LEU A 184 -9.03 16.68 8.03
C LEU A 184 -8.45 15.33 7.56
N GLU A 185 -8.32 15.13 6.23
CA GLU A 185 -7.69 13.90 5.68
C GLU A 185 -6.22 13.77 6.10
N SER A 186 -5.47 14.88 6.10
CA SER A 186 -4.06 14.89 6.50
C SER A 186 -3.87 14.60 7.99
N THR A 187 -4.78 15.11 8.82
CA THR A 187 -4.77 14.94 10.27
C THR A 187 -5.16 13.50 10.68
N ARG A 188 -6.12 12.90 9.97
CA ARG A 188 -6.63 11.53 10.22
C ARG A 188 -6.67 10.70 8.93
N PRO A 189 -5.53 10.21 8.45
CA PRO A 189 -5.50 9.39 7.25
C PRO A 189 -6.21 8.05 7.50
N GLY A 190 -7.15 7.73 6.63
CA GLY A 190 -7.82 6.41 6.64
C GLY A 190 -9.25 6.42 7.10
N GLN A 191 -9.54 6.76 8.34
CA GLN A 191 -10.90 6.90 8.87
C GLN A 191 -11.09 8.31 9.44
N THR A 192 -11.25 9.27 8.55
CA THR A 192 -11.28 10.69 8.88
C THR A 192 -12.51 11.04 9.73
N LEU A 193 -13.69 10.54 9.36
CA LEU A 193 -14.96 10.82 10.03
C LEU A 193 -15.70 9.52 10.35
N HIS A 194 -16.59 9.59 11.36
CA HIS A 194 -17.48 8.50 11.77
C HIS A 194 -18.95 8.78 11.43
N GLY A 195 -19.29 10.01 11.07
CA GLY A 195 -20.62 10.40 10.62
C GLY A 195 -20.67 11.85 10.18
N ILE A 196 -21.73 12.16 9.42
CA ILE A 196 -22.03 13.52 8.97
C ILE A 196 -23.42 13.90 9.53
N VAL A 197 -23.49 15.00 10.25
CA VAL A 197 -24.71 15.55 10.83
C VAL A 197 -25.14 16.77 10.01
N MET A 198 -26.20 16.59 9.20
CA MET A 198 -26.79 17.64 8.40
C MET A 198 -27.82 18.38 9.22
N VAL A 199 -27.68 19.69 9.40
CA VAL A 199 -28.52 20.51 10.29
C VAL A 199 -29.34 21.48 9.49
N LEU A 200 -30.66 21.43 9.69
CA LEU A 200 -31.64 22.36 9.12
C LEU A 200 -32.49 22.98 10.22
N ALA A 201 -32.91 24.23 10.04
CA ALA A 201 -33.83 24.86 11.00
C ALA A 201 -35.29 24.61 10.61
N ALA A 202 -36.13 24.34 11.60
CA ALA A 202 -37.58 24.09 11.39
C ALA A 202 -38.31 25.26 10.75
N ASP A 203 -38.00 26.50 11.15
CA ASP A 203 -38.54 27.71 10.57
C ASP A 203 -38.15 27.87 9.09
N THR A 204 -36.93 27.52 8.72
CA THR A 204 -36.52 27.53 7.31
C THR A 204 -37.35 26.52 6.49
N LEU A 205 -37.59 25.32 7.01
CA LEU A 205 -38.42 24.32 6.34
C LEU A 205 -39.86 24.76 6.19
N MET A 206 -40.40 25.48 7.19
CA MET A 206 -41.79 25.96 7.16
C MET A 206 -42.01 27.14 6.18
N GLN A 207 -40.99 27.96 5.99
CA GLN A 207 -41.11 29.22 5.22
C GLN A 207 -40.60 29.09 3.78
N ALA A 208 -39.76 28.08 3.49
CA ALA A 208 -39.15 27.91 2.18
C ALA A 208 -40.16 27.48 1.12
N ARG A 209 -40.00 28.02 -0.09
CA ARG A 209 -40.77 27.60 -1.26
C ARG A 209 -40.25 26.23 -1.77
N PRO A 210 -41.07 25.48 -2.52
CA PRO A 210 -40.67 24.18 -3.07
C PRO A 210 -39.37 24.23 -3.87
N ASP A 211 -39.14 25.27 -4.67
CA ASP A 211 -37.91 25.41 -5.46
C ASP A 211 -36.69 25.68 -4.58
N ASP A 212 -36.84 26.46 -3.50
CA ASP A 212 -35.77 26.72 -2.53
C ASP A 212 -35.39 25.42 -1.76
N LEU A 213 -36.38 24.59 -1.43
CA LEU A 213 -36.18 23.30 -0.81
C LEU A 213 -35.46 22.30 -1.73
N ASP A 214 -35.79 22.32 -3.01
CA ASP A 214 -35.13 21.51 -4.02
C ASP A 214 -33.66 21.91 -4.19
N ALA A 215 -33.39 23.21 -4.30
CA ALA A 215 -32.06 23.77 -4.36
C ALA A 215 -31.25 23.46 -3.09
N LEU A 216 -31.86 23.61 -1.91
CA LEU A 216 -31.24 23.28 -0.64
C LEU A 216 -30.87 21.80 -0.58
N GLY A 217 -31.79 20.90 -0.92
CA GLY A 217 -31.56 19.47 -0.94
C GLY A 217 -30.43 19.04 -1.87
N LYS A 218 -30.33 19.66 -3.05
CA LYS A 218 -29.21 19.47 -3.99
C LYS A 218 -27.87 19.91 -3.39
N THR A 219 -27.83 21.13 -2.82
CA THR A 219 -26.61 21.63 -2.20
C THR A 219 -26.14 20.77 -1.05
N LEU A 220 -27.04 20.33 -0.17
CA LEU A 220 -26.72 19.41 0.91
C LEU A 220 -26.12 18.11 0.36
N ARG A 221 -26.74 17.56 -0.70
CA ARG A 221 -26.26 16.35 -1.35
C ARG A 221 -24.85 16.53 -1.93
N GLU A 222 -24.63 17.63 -2.63
CA GLU A 222 -23.32 17.95 -3.20
C GLU A 222 -22.22 18.01 -2.13
N ARG A 223 -22.46 18.67 -0.99
CA ARG A 223 -21.49 18.75 0.12
C ARG A 223 -21.21 17.38 0.74
N VAL A 224 -22.24 16.54 0.90
CA VAL A 224 -22.07 15.18 1.39
C VAL A 224 -21.25 14.35 0.39
N ASP A 225 -21.59 14.40 -0.90
CA ASP A 225 -20.88 13.66 -1.95
C ASP A 225 -19.43 14.12 -2.08
N GLU A 226 -19.15 15.42 -1.93
CA GLU A 226 -17.79 15.95 -1.90
C GLU A 226 -17.01 15.43 -0.69
N ALA A 227 -17.60 15.45 0.51
CA ALA A 227 -16.97 14.94 1.72
C ALA A 227 -16.68 13.45 1.61
N LEU A 228 -17.67 12.63 1.26
CA LEU A 228 -17.52 11.18 1.12
C LEU A 228 -16.52 10.81 0.02
N GLY A 229 -16.62 11.49 -1.13
CA GLY A 229 -15.76 11.22 -2.28
C GLY A 229 -14.32 11.68 -2.07
N PHE A 230 -14.09 12.82 -1.41
CA PHE A 230 -12.76 13.34 -1.13
C PHE A 230 -12.05 12.51 -0.06
N LEU A 231 -12.75 12.20 1.04
CA LEU A 231 -12.20 11.44 2.16
C LEU A 231 -12.15 9.92 1.89
N GLY A 232 -12.87 9.43 0.88
CA GLY A 232 -12.91 8.02 0.53
C GLY A 232 -13.57 7.13 1.61
N ILE A 233 -14.57 7.66 2.31
CA ILE A 233 -15.27 7.01 3.42
C ILE A 233 -16.74 6.74 3.09
N ASP A 234 -17.32 5.73 3.74
CA ASP A 234 -18.75 5.45 3.80
C ASP A 234 -19.17 5.55 5.27
N VAL A 235 -19.91 6.60 5.59
CA VAL A 235 -20.29 6.91 6.96
C VAL A 235 -21.79 7.23 7.03
N PRO A 236 -22.43 7.00 8.19
CA PRO A 236 -23.83 7.36 8.39
C PRO A 236 -24.04 8.89 8.27
N VAL A 237 -25.11 9.26 7.58
CA VAL A 237 -25.56 10.64 7.43
C VAL A 237 -26.88 10.82 8.17
N TYR A 238 -26.88 11.77 9.11
CA TYR A 238 -28.02 12.12 9.97
C TYR A 238 -28.59 13.46 9.50
N LEU A 239 -29.91 13.57 9.43
CA LEU A 239 -30.58 14.84 9.23
C LEU A 239 -31.16 15.29 10.58
N VAL A 240 -30.72 16.44 11.07
CA VAL A 240 -31.20 17.01 12.34
C VAL A 240 -31.92 18.30 12.07
N VAL A 241 -33.21 18.34 12.40
CA VAL A 241 -34.05 19.54 12.34
C VAL A 241 -33.99 20.24 13.70
N THR A 242 -33.34 21.39 13.71
CA THR A 242 -33.15 22.23 14.90
C THR A 242 -34.24 23.29 15.03
N ARG A 243 -34.17 24.06 16.10
CA ARG A 243 -35.11 25.16 16.33
C ARG A 243 -36.58 24.74 16.29
N CYS A 244 -36.87 23.50 16.75
CA CYS A 244 -38.24 23.03 16.82
C CYS A 244 -39.10 23.84 17.80
N ASP A 245 -38.49 24.61 18.69
CA ASP A 245 -39.14 25.61 19.56
C ASP A 245 -39.80 26.74 18.79
N THR A 246 -39.46 26.97 17.52
CA THR A 246 -40.14 27.95 16.66
C THR A 246 -41.47 27.43 16.11
N LEU A 247 -41.74 26.13 16.24
CA LEU A 247 -43.01 25.56 15.89
C LEU A 247 -44.07 25.92 16.94
N PRO A 248 -45.20 26.49 16.54
CA PRO A 248 -46.25 26.89 17.48
C PRO A 248 -46.70 25.73 18.33
N GLY A 249 -46.69 25.91 19.65
CA GLY A 249 -47.11 24.93 20.64
C GLY A 249 -46.08 23.88 21.04
N PHE A 250 -44.85 23.92 20.48
CA PHE A 250 -43.79 23.01 20.86
C PHE A 250 -43.43 23.09 22.34
N MET A 251 -43.17 24.31 22.82
CA MET A 251 -42.77 24.55 24.20
C MET A 251 -43.88 24.12 25.18
N GLU A 252 -45.11 24.45 24.89
CA GLU A 252 -46.29 24.07 25.69
C GLU A 252 -46.53 22.56 25.65
N TYR A 253 -46.37 21.92 24.50
CA TYR A 253 -46.53 20.50 24.34
C TYR A 253 -45.54 19.67 25.17
N PHE A 254 -44.27 20.10 25.22
CA PHE A 254 -43.19 19.42 25.91
C PHE A 254 -42.80 20.03 27.26
N SER A 255 -43.51 20.99 27.80
CA SER A 255 -43.17 21.71 29.05
C SER A 255 -43.20 20.82 30.30
N ASP A 256 -43.90 19.68 30.28
CA ASP A 256 -43.96 18.73 31.36
C ASP A 256 -42.77 17.73 31.40
N GLN A 257 -42.02 17.66 30.32
CA GLN A 257 -40.86 16.79 30.26
C GLN A 257 -39.70 17.32 31.10
N ARG A 258 -39.15 16.49 31.96
CA ARG A 258 -38.03 16.81 32.85
C ARG A 258 -36.97 15.71 32.81
N GLY A 259 -35.74 16.08 33.10
CA GLY A 259 -34.66 15.13 33.27
C GLY A 259 -34.46 14.20 32.11
N ALA A 260 -34.59 12.90 32.35
CA ALA A 260 -34.36 11.87 31.35
C ALA A 260 -35.33 11.93 30.16
N GLU A 261 -36.62 12.30 30.38
CA GLU A 261 -37.61 12.39 29.32
C GLU A 261 -37.29 13.49 28.31
N ARG A 262 -36.74 14.61 28.78
CA ARG A 262 -36.31 15.74 27.93
C ARG A 262 -35.14 15.38 27.03
N GLY A 263 -34.29 14.46 27.48
CA GLY A 263 -33.14 13.97 26.71
C GLY A 263 -33.48 12.91 25.68
N GLN A 264 -34.70 12.32 25.72
CA GLN A 264 -35.10 11.26 24.80
C GLN A 264 -35.06 11.71 23.35
N VAL A 265 -34.84 10.75 22.41
CA VAL A 265 -34.78 11.03 20.97
C VAL A 265 -36.19 11.32 20.44
N LEU A 266 -36.39 12.46 19.80
CA LEU A 266 -37.55 12.73 18.96
C LEU A 266 -37.14 12.59 17.50
N GLY A 267 -37.64 11.59 16.80
CA GLY A 267 -37.26 11.31 15.43
C GLY A 267 -37.36 9.84 15.10
N PHE A 268 -36.76 9.46 14.01
CA PHE A 268 -36.71 8.08 13.56
C PHE A 268 -35.36 7.70 12.96
N THR A 269 -35.00 6.44 13.17
CA THR A 269 -33.75 5.86 12.71
C THR A 269 -34.03 4.90 11.55
N LEU A 270 -33.29 5.04 10.47
CA LEU A 270 -33.34 4.18 9.30
C LEU A 270 -32.35 3.01 9.48
N PRO A 271 -32.73 1.78 9.10
CA PRO A 271 -31.80 0.66 9.14
C PRO A 271 -30.66 0.89 8.15
N MET A 272 -29.44 0.59 8.59
CA MET A 272 -28.26 0.70 7.72
C MET A 272 -28.41 -0.25 6.52
N ARG A 273 -28.22 0.27 5.33
CA ARG A 273 -28.34 -0.48 4.06
C ARG A 273 -29.70 -1.11 3.82
N ALA A 274 -30.75 -0.37 4.16
CA ALA A 274 -32.12 -0.78 3.84
C ALA A 274 -32.25 -1.12 2.34
N LYS A 275 -32.93 -2.22 2.04
CA LYS A 275 -33.28 -2.57 0.65
C LYS A 275 -34.38 -1.64 0.11
N GLU A 276 -35.22 -1.13 1.01
CA GLU A 276 -36.29 -0.19 0.70
C GLU A 276 -35.70 1.22 0.35
N ASP A 277 -36.48 1.98 -0.38
CA ASP A 277 -36.12 3.35 -0.70
C ASP A 277 -36.12 4.21 0.57
N PRO A 278 -35.02 4.95 0.89
CA PRO A 278 -34.93 5.78 2.08
C PRO A 278 -36.07 6.81 2.18
N VAL A 279 -36.56 7.32 1.05
CA VAL A 279 -37.64 8.32 1.01
C VAL A 279 -38.98 7.67 1.43
N ALA A 280 -39.31 6.54 0.84
CA ALA A 280 -40.55 5.80 1.19
C ALA A 280 -40.55 5.38 2.68
N LEU A 281 -39.42 4.91 3.18
CA LEU A 281 -39.29 4.52 4.58
C LEU A 281 -39.37 5.74 5.51
N SER A 282 -38.72 6.86 5.15
CA SER A 282 -38.81 8.12 5.90
C SER A 282 -40.23 8.66 5.95
N THR A 283 -41.00 8.54 4.85
CA THR A 283 -42.40 8.92 4.79
C THR A 283 -43.22 8.14 5.80
N LYS A 284 -43.12 6.80 5.79
CA LYS A 284 -43.82 5.92 6.69
C LYS A 284 -43.50 6.20 8.16
N LEU A 285 -42.22 6.38 8.47
CA LEU A 285 -41.75 6.63 9.84
C LEU A 285 -42.14 8.01 10.35
N PHE A 286 -42.11 9.03 9.49
CA PHE A 286 -42.58 10.37 9.83
C PHE A 286 -44.10 10.38 10.12
N ASP A 287 -44.90 9.73 9.27
CA ASP A 287 -46.35 9.61 9.47
C ASP A 287 -46.69 8.88 10.77
N GLY A 288 -45.91 7.84 11.12
CA GLY A 288 -46.00 7.16 12.41
C GLY A 288 -45.70 8.08 13.58
N LEU A 289 -44.60 8.83 13.51
CA LEU A 289 -44.22 9.78 14.55
C LEU A 289 -45.27 10.91 14.74
N ALA A 290 -45.76 11.49 13.65
CA ALA A 290 -46.85 12.49 13.69
C ALA A 290 -48.14 11.93 14.28
N GLY A 291 -48.48 10.68 13.95
CA GLY A 291 -49.60 9.94 14.55
C GLY A 291 -49.45 9.76 16.05
N ASP A 292 -48.25 9.36 16.50
CA ASP A 292 -47.96 9.19 17.94
C ASP A 292 -48.09 10.52 18.70
N LEU A 293 -47.56 11.61 18.13
CA LEU A 293 -47.72 12.95 18.72
C LEU A 293 -49.20 13.34 18.81
N SER A 294 -49.97 13.10 17.77
CA SER A 294 -51.40 13.40 17.75
C SER A 294 -52.17 12.54 18.78
N HIS A 295 -51.80 11.28 18.95
CA HIS A 295 -52.44 10.40 19.94
C HIS A 295 -52.16 10.84 21.39
N ARG A 296 -50.92 11.26 21.67
CA ARG A 296 -50.53 11.75 22.99
C ARG A 296 -51.06 13.15 23.31
N MET A 297 -51.47 13.92 22.31
CA MET A 297 -51.95 15.31 22.45
C MET A 297 -53.13 15.41 23.43
N TYR A 298 -54.13 14.53 23.32
CA TYR A 298 -55.31 14.58 24.18
C TYR A 298 -54.95 14.49 25.67
N LYS A 299 -54.05 13.58 26.02
CA LYS A 299 -53.61 13.41 27.40
C LYS A 299 -52.83 14.67 27.88
N ARG A 300 -52.03 15.27 27.00
CA ARG A 300 -51.25 16.48 27.32
C ARG A 300 -52.11 17.71 27.48
N VAL A 301 -53.14 17.87 26.65
CA VAL A 301 -54.12 18.98 26.76
C VAL A 301 -54.86 18.90 28.09
N GLN A 302 -55.29 17.71 28.54
CA GLN A 302 -55.97 17.56 29.82
C GLN A 302 -55.10 17.95 31.02
N GLY A 303 -53.79 17.77 30.93
CA GLY A 303 -52.86 18.13 31.99
C GLY A 303 -52.53 19.61 32.07
N ARG A 304 -53.03 20.50 31.18
CA ARG A 304 -52.76 21.91 31.15
C ARG A 304 -53.78 22.73 31.93
N ALA A 305 -53.30 23.61 32.83
CA ALA A 305 -54.17 24.46 33.62
C ALA A 305 -54.72 25.64 32.79
N HIS A 306 -53.91 26.32 31.98
CA HIS A 306 -54.29 27.52 31.23
C HIS A 306 -54.88 27.23 29.87
N VAL A 307 -55.92 27.94 29.48
CA VAL A 307 -56.65 27.77 28.22
C VAL A 307 -55.79 27.99 26.99
N GLU A 308 -54.94 29.02 27.01
CA GLU A 308 -53.99 29.32 25.93
C GLU A 308 -53.00 28.17 25.71
N ALA A 309 -52.43 27.66 26.79
CA ALA A 309 -51.50 26.52 26.72
C ALA A 309 -52.19 25.23 26.21
N ARG A 310 -53.50 25.06 26.46
CA ARG A 310 -54.30 23.98 25.88
C ARG A 310 -54.45 24.13 24.37
N GLY A 311 -54.73 25.34 23.91
CA GLY A 311 -54.85 25.66 22.47
C GLY A 311 -53.57 25.42 21.73
N SER A 312 -52.44 25.94 22.24
CA SER A 312 -51.12 25.75 21.66
C SER A 312 -50.71 24.27 21.67
N THR A 313 -50.91 23.53 22.77
CA THR A 313 -50.64 22.11 22.88
C THR A 313 -51.48 21.27 21.88
N TYR A 314 -52.74 21.67 21.67
CA TYR A 314 -53.62 21.01 20.71
C TYR A 314 -53.20 21.22 19.27
N MET A 315 -52.71 22.40 18.91
CA MET A 315 -52.28 22.77 17.56
C MET A 315 -50.92 22.23 17.15
N PHE A 316 -50.04 21.92 18.12
CA PHE A 316 -48.66 21.50 17.85
C PHE A 316 -48.54 20.30 16.87
N PRO A 317 -49.23 19.15 17.02
CA PRO A 317 -49.13 18.03 16.08
C PRO A 317 -49.48 18.39 14.64
N GLN A 318 -50.37 19.37 14.44
CA GLN A 318 -50.72 19.86 13.11
C GLN A 318 -49.58 20.65 12.48
N TRP A 319 -48.95 21.56 13.26
CA TRP A 319 -47.75 22.30 12.83
C TRP A 319 -46.57 21.37 12.53
N PHE A 320 -46.40 20.36 13.37
CA PHE A 320 -45.37 19.33 13.15
C PHE A 320 -45.64 18.54 11.85
N THR A 321 -46.89 18.16 11.61
CA THR A 321 -47.28 17.49 10.36
C THR A 321 -47.08 18.39 9.15
N GLY A 322 -47.21 19.70 9.30
CA GLY A 322 -46.92 20.71 8.26
C GLY A 322 -45.49 20.67 7.74
N LEU A 323 -44.53 20.18 8.54
CA LEU A 323 -43.15 19.99 8.08
C LEU A 323 -42.99 18.87 7.04
N ARG A 324 -43.97 17.94 6.93
CA ARG A 324 -43.88 16.75 6.14
C ARG A 324 -43.43 16.98 4.70
N ALA A 325 -44.10 17.83 3.99
CA ALA A 325 -43.84 18.09 2.57
C ALA A 325 -42.44 18.67 2.36
N ALA A 326 -42.05 19.67 3.14
CA ALA A 326 -40.74 20.29 3.07
C ALA A 326 -39.60 19.34 3.45
N LEU A 327 -39.78 18.57 4.52
CA LEU A 327 -38.81 17.59 4.98
C LEU A 327 -38.59 16.50 3.93
N LEU A 328 -39.67 15.92 3.39
CA LEU A 328 -39.58 14.84 2.41
C LEU A 328 -39.02 15.33 1.06
N ALA A 329 -39.23 16.58 0.67
CA ALA A 329 -38.58 17.17 -0.49
C ALA A 329 -37.04 17.21 -0.31
N VAL A 330 -36.56 17.66 0.85
CA VAL A 330 -35.13 17.68 1.16
C VAL A 330 -34.57 16.24 1.29
N VAL A 331 -35.24 15.33 2.01
CA VAL A 331 -34.85 13.92 2.16
C VAL A 331 -34.76 13.24 0.81
N GLY A 332 -35.72 13.52 -0.08
CA GLY A 332 -35.77 12.99 -1.44
C GLY A 332 -34.53 13.37 -2.27
N ARG A 333 -34.06 14.61 -2.11
CA ARG A 333 -32.84 15.06 -2.81
C ARG A 333 -31.57 14.59 -2.13
N LEU A 334 -31.50 14.67 -0.82
CA LEU A 334 -30.31 14.30 -0.04
C LEU A 334 -29.99 12.81 -0.16
N PHE A 335 -30.99 11.94 -0.06
CA PHE A 335 -30.82 10.47 -0.04
C PHE A 335 -31.21 9.78 -1.36
N ALA A 336 -31.47 10.53 -2.43
CA ALA A 336 -31.77 9.97 -3.75
C ALA A 336 -30.68 8.98 -4.19
N ARG A 337 -31.12 7.84 -4.73
CA ARG A 337 -30.20 6.84 -5.31
C ARG A 337 -29.63 7.40 -6.62
N ASN A 338 -28.32 7.43 -6.72
CA ASN A 338 -27.62 7.79 -7.94
C ASN A 338 -26.80 6.58 -8.43
N ARG A 339 -27.03 6.15 -9.68
CA ARG A 339 -26.31 5.01 -10.28
C ARG A 339 -24.81 5.27 -10.47
N PHE A 340 -24.41 6.54 -10.47
CA PHE A 340 -23.04 6.94 -10.73
C PHE A 340 -22.27 7.30 -9.45
N MET A 341 -22.90 7.23 -8.29
CA MET A 341 -22.34 7.62 -7.01
C MET A 341 -22.55 6.53 -5.97
N ASP A 342 -21.63 6.42 -5.03
CA ASP A 342 -21.82 5.60 -3.85
C ASP A 342 -23.10 6.07 -3.13
N GLN A 343 -23.94 5.15 -2.70
CA GLN A 343 -25.17 5.48 -2.03
C GLN A 343 -24.84 6.13 -0.68
N VAL A 344 -25.43 7.29 -0.40
CA VAL A 344 -25.31 7.92 0.92
C VAL A 344 -26.02 7.05 1.94
N SER A 345 -25.33 6.69 3.00
CA SER A 345 -25.85 5.88 4.09
C SER A 345 -26.78 6.72 4.99
N ALA A 346 -28.05 6.87 4.57
CA ALA A 346 -29.07 7.56 5.35
C ALA A 346 -29.29 6.85 6.69
N ARG A 347 -29.13 7.55 7.81
CA ARG A 347 -29.27 6.95 9.14
C ARG A 347 -30.54 7.32 9.89
N GLY A 348 -31.03 8.52 9.70
CA GLY A 348 -32.26 8.96 10.35
C GLY A 348 -32.53 10.46 10.27
N VAL A 349 -33.71 10.83 10.74
CA VAL A 349 -34.17 12.21 10.87
C VAL A 349 -34.57 12.45 12.32
N TYR A 350 -34.03 13.52 12.91
CA TYR A 350 -34.21 13.84 14.32
C TYR A 350 -34.62 15.30 14.48
N PHE A 351 -35.49 15.57 15.47
CA PHE A 351 -36.05 16.88 15.76
C PHE A 351 -35.56 17.33 17.12
N VAL A 352 -34.93 18.50 17.19
CA VAL A 352 -34.26 18.98 18.41
C VAL A 352 -34.51 20.49 18.63
N SER A 353 -34.39 20.91 19.85
CA SER A 353 -34.35 22.32 20.18
C SER A 353 -33.23 22.62 21.18
N ALA A 354 -32.53 23.73 20.94
CA ALA A 354 -31.55 24.30 21.86
C ALA A 354 -32.14 25.33 22.83
N ALA A 355 -33.47 25.56 22.77
CA ALA A 355 -34.12 26.53 23.63
C ALA A 355 -33.95 26.18 25.11
N GLU A 356 -33.53 27.16 25.88
CA GLU A 356 -33.48 27.06 27.33
C GLU A 356 -34.91 27.17 27.90
N ALA A 357 -35.17 26.46 29.01
CA ALA A 357 -36.44 26.52 29.71
C ALA A 357 -36.80 27.95 30.25
N GLN A 358 -35.93 28.90 30.09
CA GLN A 358 -36.07 30.28 30.59
C GLN A 358 -37.12 31.12 29.86
N VAL A 359 -37.60 30.73 28.68
CA VAL A 359 -38.61 31.53 27.94
C VAL A 359 -39.98 31.51 28.64
N LEU A 360 -40.22 30.63 29.63
CA LEU A 360 -41.47 30.56 30.39
C LEU A 360 -41.41 31.33 31.74
N GLN A 361 -40.37 32.10 32.05
CA GLN A 361 -40.21 32.83 33.29
C GLN A 361 -41.09 34.10 33.44
N GLY A 362 -42.05 34.32 32.56
CA GLY A 362 -42.94 35.50 32.61
C GLY A 362 -44.16 35.36 33.53
N GLN A 363 -44.46 34.20 34.12
CA GLN A 363 -45.65 34.04 34.97
C GLN A 363 -45.38 33.08 36.13
N ASP A 364 -45.39 33.61 37.32
CA ASP A 364 -45.55 33.06 38.68
C ASP A 364 -45.57 31.49 38.82
N MET A 365 -44.47 30.84 38.61
CA MET A 365 -44.24 29.52 39.09
C MET A 365 -42.94 29.53 39.94
N PRO A 366 -42.94 29.00 41.16
CA PRO A 366 -41.69 28.88 41.94
C PRO A 366 -40.80 27.81 41.26
N TYR A 367 -39.94 28.26 40.40
CA TYR A 367 -38.96 27.41 39.74
C TYR A 367 -37.83 27.16 40.74
N ALA A 368 -37.84 25.96 41.33
CA ALA A 368 -36.63 25.38 41.88
C ALA A 368 -35.60 25.33 40.73
N SER A 369 -34.46 26.00 40.92
CA SER A 369 -33.30 26.00 40.04
C SER A 369 -33.07 24.62 39.40
N ALA A 370 -33.31 24.50 38.11
CA ALA A 370 -32.93 23.32 37.36
C ALA A 370 -31.41 23.12 37.52
N PRO A 371 -30.91 21.94 37.85
CA PRO A 371 -29.50 21.70 37.96
C PRO A 371 -28.81 22.10 36.65
N THR A 372 -27.76 22.85 36.77
CA THR A 372 -26.84 23.27 35.69
C THR A 372 -26.42 22.05 34.88
N GLY A 373 -27.17 21.65 33.82
CA GLY A 373 -26.80 20.49 33.01
C GLY A 373 -27.78 20.12 31.91
N GLU A 374 -29.07 20.47 32.00
CA GLU A 374 -30.07 20.05 31.01
C GLU A 374 -30.53 21.24 30.15
N ARG A 375 -29.68 21.62 29.20
CA ARG A 375 -29.99 22.60 28.19
C ARG A 375 -30.48 21.91 26.92
N GLY A 376 -31.66 22.29 26.39
CA GLY A 376 -32.19 21.77 25.14
C GLY A 376 -33.12 20.54 25.25
N PHE A 377 -33.86 20.28 24.18
CA PHE A 377 -34.78 19.16 24.05
C PHE A 377 -34.28 18.16 23.03
N PHE A 378 -34.33 16.86 23.37
CA PHE A 378 -34.08 15.73 22.47
C PHE A 378 -32.63 15.59 21.96
N LEU A 379 -31.66 16.23 22.63
CA LEU A 379 -30.26 16.29 22.20
C LEU A 379 -29.38 15.24 22.88
N ARG A 380 -29.54 15.03 24.21
CA ARG A 380 -28.62 14.20 24.99
C ARG A 380 -28.59 12.76 24.47
N ASP A 381 -29.75 12.15 24.32
CA ASP A 381 -29.87 10.75 23.93
C ASP A 381 -29.65 10.54 22.43
N LEU A 382 -29.84 11.58 21.59
CA LEU A 382 -29.40 11.57 20.20
C LEU A 382 -27.88 11.33 20.11
N VAL A 383 -27.11 12.01 20.97
CA VAL A 383 -25.66 11.81 20.97
C VAL A 383 -25.26 10.48 21.60
N ARG A 384 -25.83 10.12 22.75
CA ARG A 384 -25.44 8.92 23.50
C ARG A 384 -25.93 7.63 22.87
N ASN A 385 -27.18 7.61 22.39
CA ASN A 385 -27.87 6.39 21.97
C ASN A 385 -27.90 6.21 20.44
N VAL A 386 -27.59 7.24 19.67
CA VAL A 386 -27.58 7.17 18.21
C VAL A 386 -26.18 7.42 17.67
N LEU A 387 -25.60 8.62 17.88
CA LEU A 387 -24.32 8.94 17.26
C LEU A 387 -23.18 8.06 17.80
N LEU A 388 -23.05 7.92 19.10
CA LEU A 388 -21.91 7.22 19.71
C LEU A 388 -21.89 5.71 19.39
N PRO A 389 -23.00 4.96 19.44
CA PRO A 389 -23.02 3.55 19.03
C PRO A 389 -22.74 3.36 17.54
N ASP A 390 -23.20 4.28 16.69
CA ASP A 390 -23.04 4.20 15.24
C ASP A 390 -21.60 4.41 14.77
N ARG A 391 -20.66 4.77 15.64
CA ARG A 391 -19.23 4.93 15.30
C ARG A 391 -18.62 3.71 14.61
N GLU A 392 -19.12 2.51 14.93
CA GLU A 392 -18.63 1.25 14.37
C GLU A 392 -19.09 1.01 12.93
N HIS A 393 -20.08 1.78 12.46
CA HIS A 393 -20.59 1.67 11.10
C HIS A 393 -19.76 2.44 10.06
N ALA A 394 -18.87 3.31 10.51
CA ALA A 394 -17.98 4.05 9.63
C ALA A 394 -16.94 3.11 8.99
N ARG A 395 -16.83 3.14 7.67
CA ARG A 395 -15.94 2.27 6.89
C ARG A 395 -15.24 3.05 5.78
N ALA A 396 -14.12 2.51 5.32
CA ALA A 396 -13.56 2.99 4.06
C ALA A 396 -14.50 2.62 2.91
N SER A 397 -14.66 3.51 1.93
CA SER A 397 -15.46 3.22 0.75
C SER A 397 -14.87 2.02 -0.01
N ALA A 398 -15.69 1.29 -0.77
CA ALA A 398 -15.26 0.14 -1.54
C ALA A 398 -14.12 0.51 -2.52
N SER A 399 -14.18 1.70 -3.08
CA SER A 399 -13.14 2.23 -3.98
C SER A 399 -11.81 2.50 -3.26
N GLU A 400 -11.85 2.97 -2.01
CA GLU A 400 -10.63 3.20 -1.21
C GLU A 400 -10.04 1.86 -0.72
N LEU A 401 -10.87 0.89 -0.36
CA LEU A 401 -10.41 -0.44 0.02
C LEU A 401 -9.66 -1.10 -1.14
N LEU A 402 -10.23 -1.07 -2.34
CA LEU A 402 -9.57 -1.58 -3.55
C LEU A 402 -8.23 -0.87 -3.81
N ARG A 403 -8.16 0.45 -3.62
CA ARG A 403 -6.90 1.20 -3.75
C ARG A 403 -5.85 0.77 -2.73
N ARG A 404 -6.23 0.53 -1.48
CA ARG A 404 -5.29 0.03 -0.45
C ARG A 404 -4.75 -1.35 -0.81
N VAL A 405 -5.63 -2.26 -1.27
CA VAL A 405 -5.23 -3.59 -1.74
C VAL A 405 -4.27 -3.47 -2.94
N HIS A 406 -4.58 -2.62 -3.92
CA HIS A 406 -3.67 -2.41 -5.07
C HIS A 406 -2.32 -1.82 -4.67
N ARG A 407 -2.27 -0.86 -3.74
CA ARG A 407 -1.01 -0.34 -3.22
C ARG A 407 -0.19 -1.41 -2.49
N ALA A 408 -0.85 -2.21 -1.65
CA ALA A 408 -0.19 -3.31 -0.96
C ALA A 408 0.38 -4.34 -1.94
N LEU A 409 -0.41 -4.73 -2.95
CA LEU A 409 0.03 -5.66 -4.00
C LEU A 409 1.19 -5.08 -4.83
N SER A 410 1.17 -3.79 -5.16
CA SER A 410 2.25 -3.17 -5.92
C SER A 410 3.59 -3.13 -5.17
N LEU A 411 3.57 -3.13 -3.85
CA LEU A 411 4.76 -3.22 -3.01
C LEU A 411 5.18 -4.68 -2.77
N ALA A 412 4.21 -5.59 -2.62
CA ALA A 412 4.48 -7.01 -2.37
C ALA A 412 4.89 -7.77 -3.64
N ALA A 413 4.38 -7.41 -4.81
CA ALA A 413 4.65 -8.13 -6.06
C ALA A 413 6.14 -8.19 -6.44
N PRO A 414 6.95 -7.10 -6.37
CA PRO A 414 8.37 -7.19 -6.64
C PRO A 414 9.12 -8.10 -5.66
N LEU A 415 8.75 -8.08 -4.37
CA LEU A 415 9.36 -8.95 -3.37
C LEU A 415 9.04 -10.42 -3.63
N LEU A 416 7.79 -10.73 -3.97
CA LEU A 416 7.38 -12.09 -4.37
C LEU A 416 8.08 -12.52 -5.66
N GLY A 417 8.23 -11.62 -6.64
CA GLY A 417 8.99 -11.88 -7.85
C GLY A 417 10.44 -12.27 -7.56
N PHE A 418 11.13 -11.50 -6.74
CA PHE A 418 12.49 -11.82 -6.29
C PHE A 418 12.55 -13.15 -5.55
N ALA A 419 11.62 -13.40 -4.63
CA ALA A 419 11.56 -14.63 -3.86
C ALA A 419 11.35 -15.90 -4.73
N LEU A 420 10.72 -15.76 -5.90
CA LEU A 420 10.53 -16.86 -6.85
C LEU A 420 11.71 -17.02 -7.81
N VAL A 421 12.26 -15.93 -8.31
CA VAL A 421 13.33 -15.97 -9.33
C VAL A 421 14.67 -16.41 -8.73
N LEU A 422 15.03 -15.87 -7.56
CA LEU A 422 16.32 -16.20 -6.93
C LEU A 422 16.54 -17.71 -6.68
N PRO A 423 15.60 -18.48 -6.10
CA PRO A 423 15.76 -19.92 -5.93
C PRO A 423 15.91 -20.67 -7.26
N VAL A 424 15.18 -20.26 -8.30
CA VAL A 424 15.27 -20.91 -9.62
C VAL A 424 16.65 -20.70 -10.22
N LEU A 425 17.17 -19.48 -10.17
CA LEU A 425 18.52 -19.17 -10.64
C LEU A 425 19.60 -19.89 -9.81
N ALA A 426 19.41 -19.96 -8.50
CA ALA A 426 20.33 -20.68 -7.61
C ALA A 426 20.33 -22.19 -7.91
N LEU A 427 19.16 -22.80 -8.07
CA LEU A 427 19.04 -24.22 -8.44
C LEU A 427 19.68 -24.52 -9.80
N HIS A 428 19.48 -23.62 -10.78
CA HIS A 428 20.13 -23.76 -12.08
C HIS A 428 21.65 -23.65 -11.96
N ALA A 429 22.16 -22.63 -11.26
CA ALA A 429 23.59 -22.46 -11.03
C ALA A 429 24.20 -23.68 -10.30
N TYR A 430 23.48 -24.23 -9.32
CA TYR A 430 23.89 -25.46 -8.64
C TYR A 430 23.98 -26.63 -9.61
N GLY A 431 22.96 -26.84 -10.44
CA GLY A 431 22.93 -27.92 -11.44
C GLY A 431 24.11 -27.88 -12.41
N GLU A 432 24.42 -26.69 -12.95
CA GLU A 432 25.57 -26.52 -13.87
C GLU A 432 26.92 -26.72 -13.16
N ASN A 433 27.07 -26.30 -11.90
CA ASN A 433 28.27 -26.59 -11.12
C ASN A 433 28.44 -28.12 -10.83
N VAL A 434 27.35 -28.80 -10.46
CA VAL A 434 27.37 -30.27 -10.25
C VAL A 434 27.73 -30.99 -11.54
N LYS A 435 27.14 -30.60 -12.68
CA LYS A 435 27.42 -31.17 -14.00
C LYS A 435 28.89 -31.03 -14.37
N MET A 436 29.48 -29.85 -14.18
CA MET A 436 30.91 -29.61 -14.41
C MET A 436 31.79 -30.53 -13.55
N LEU A 437 31.44 -30.70 -12.27
CA LEU A 437 32.18 -31.59 -11.36
C LEU A 437 32.02 -33.07 -11.73
N ASP A 438 30.85 -33.51 -12.16
CA ASP A 438 30.57 -34.87 -12.58
C ASP A 438 31.28 -35.20 -13.90
N GLU A 439 31.33 -34.26 -14.87
CA GLU A 439 32.11 -34.40 -16.10
C GLU A 439 33.60 -34.60 -15.77
N PHE A 440 34.15 -33.78 -14.88
CA PHE A 440 35.51 -33.92 -14.42
C PHE A 440 35.78 -35.29 -13.73
N ARG A 441 34.88 -35.68 -12.80
CA ARG A 441 34.98 -36.99 -12.12
C ARG A 441 34.90 -38.14 -13.10
N ALA A 442 34.01 -38.09 -14.08
CA ALA A 442 33.88 -39.12 -15.09
C ALA A 442 35.14 -39.24 -15.95
N ALA A 443 35.69 -38.08 -16.38
CA ALA A 443 36.94 -38.06 -17.15
C ALA A 443 38.14 -38.62 -16.33
N LEU A 444 38.27 -38.24 -15.06
CA LEU A 444 39.30 -38.73 -14.17
C LEU A 444 39.18 -40.25 -13.94
N ASN A 445 37.97 -40.73 -13.61
CA ASN A 445 37.69 -42.13 -13.39
C ASN A 445 37.95 -42.98 -14.66
N ALA A 446 37.60 -42.44 -15.84
CA ALA A 446 37.88 -43.10 -17.11
C ALA A 446 39.40 -43.27 -17.36
N CYS A 447 40.22 -42.30 -16.91
CA CYS A 447 41.68 -42.41 -16.95
C CYS A 447 42.21 -43.40 -15.92
N VAL A 448 41.77 -43.35 -14.66
CA VAL A 448 42.24 -44.18 -13.56
C VAL A 448 41.87 -45.67 -13.76
N SER A 449 40.68 -45.94 -14.27
CA SER A 449 40.22 -47.35 -14.51
C SER A 449 40.76 -47.95 -15.79
N SER A 450 41.48 -47.20 -16.62
CA SER A 450 42.07 -47.75 -17.84
C SER A 450 43.33 -48.58 -17.57
N PRO A 451 43.51 -49.71 -18.24
CA PRO A 451 44.78 -50.42 -18.17
C PRO A 451 45.90 -49.54 -18.74
N ALA A 452 47.11 -49.66 -18.18
CA ALA A 452 48.25 -48.92 -18.70
C ALA A 452 48.72 -49.54 -20.05
N PRO A 453 48.96 -48.70 -21.07
CA PRO A 453 48.96 -47.25 -21.13
C PRO A 453 47.57 -46.64 -21.27
N VAL A 454 47.28 -45.56 -20.54
CA VAL A 454 46.01 -44.81 -20.67
C VAL A 454 45.89 -44.29 -22.10
N PRO A 455 44.77 -44.53 -22.80
CA PRO A 455 44.57 -43.99 -24.14
C PRO A 455 44.60 -42.46 -24.16
N LEU A 456 45.33 -41.85 -25.10
CA LEU A 456 45.51 -40.40 -25.23
C LEU A 456 44.18 -39.64 -25.32
N VAL A 457 43.19 -40.19 -26.03
CA VAL A 457 41.85 -39.60 -26.13
C VAL A 457 41.21 -39.38 -24.76
N LYS A 458 41.41 -40.24 -23.78
CA LYS A 458 40.89 -40.08 -22.41
C LYS A 458 41.65 -39.00 -21.64
N LEU A 459 42.95 -38.89 -21.87
CA LEU A 459 43.77 -37.81 -21.28
C LEU A 459 43.39 -36.45 -21.88
N ASP A 460 43.05 -36.38 -23.18
CA ASP A 460 42.57 -35.14 -23.82
C ASP A 460 41.22 -34.68 -23.28
N VAL A 461 40.29 -35.62 -23.01
CA VAL A 461 39.00 -35.30 -22.37
C VAL A 461 39.24 -34.72 -20.95
N LEU A 462 40.12 -35.36 -20.17
CA LEU A 462 40.45 -34.85 -18.84
C LEU A 462 41.14 -33.49 -18.91
N ARG A 463 42.03 -33.27 -19.88
CA ARG A 463 42.66 -31.99 -20.15
C ARG A 463 41.65 -30.91 -20.45
N ALA A 464 40.70 -31.18 -21.35
CA ALA A 464 39.65 -30.22 -21.69
C ALA A 464 38.85 -29.77 -20.43
N SER A 465 38.52 -30.70 -19.51
CA SER A 465 37.84 -30.37 -18.27
C SER A 465 38.69 -29.51 -17.33
N VAL A 466 40.01 -29.78 -17.25
CA VAL A 466 40.95 -28.96 -16.44
C VAL A 466 41.11 -27.56 -17.04
N ASP A 467 41.26 -27.46 -18.38
CA ASP A 467 41.40 -26.18 -19.09
C ASP A 467 40.14 -25.35 -18.97
N GLN A 468 38.94 -25.95 -18.96
CA GLN A 468 37.69 -25.23 -18.71
C GLN A 468 37.67 -24.57 -17.31
N VAL A 469 38.03 -25.30 -16.27
CA VAL A 469 38.11 -24.77 -14.90
C VAL A 469 39.13 -23.60 -14.83
N ARG A 470 40.27 -23.75 -15.51
CA ARG A 470 41.30 -22.72 -15.59
C ARG A 470 40.86 -21.48 -16.34
N LEU A 471 40.09 -21.62 -17.41
CA LEU A 471 39.49 -20.48 -18.13
C LEU A 471 38.52 -19.70 -17.23
N HIS A 472 37.76 -20.40 -16.41
CA HIS A 472 36.87 -19.77 -15.43
C HIS A 472 37.64 -19.01 -14.35
N GLU A 473 38.84 -19.44 -13.97
CA GLU A 473 39.72 -18.70 -13.06
C GLU A 473 40.19 -17.37 -13.69
N LEU A 474 40.65 -17.43 -14.95
CA LEU A 474 41.22 -16.29 -15.63
C LEU A 474 40.18 -15.23 -16.03
N HIS A 475 39.00 -15.63 -16.47
CA HIS A 475 37.95 -14.77 -17.02
C HIS A 475 36.70 -14.66 -16.12
N GLY A 476 36.69 -15.38 -15.01
CA GLY A 476 35.52 -15.59 -14.15
C GLY A 476 34.54 -16.62 -14.72
N PRO A 477 33.78 -17.30 -13.87
CA PRO A 477 32.77 -18.26 -14.31
C PRO A 477 31.62 -17.55 -15.05
N PRO A 478 30.91 -18.21 -15.96
CA PRO A 478 29.73 -17.67 -16.63
C PRO A 478 28.66 -17.21 -15.63
N LEU A 479 27.86 -16.21 -16.00
CA LEU A 479 26.85 -15.62 -15.11
C LEU A 479 25.88 -16.65 -14.52
N HIS A 480 25.48 -17.65 -15.32
CA HIS A 480 24.56 -18.72 -14.90
C HIS A 480 25.14 -19.66 -13.85
N MET A 481 26.46 -19.70 -13.64
CA MET A 481 27.12 -20.53 -12.62
C MET A 481 27.48 -19.73 -11.34
N ARG A 482 27.40 -18.40 -11.36
CA ARG A 482 27.91 -17.57 -10.26
C ARG A 482 27.13 -17.70 -8.99
N MET A 483 25.97 -17.23 -8.85
CA MET A 483 25.04 -17.23 -7.69
C MET A 483 25.63 -17.69 -6.33
N GLY A 484 26.92 -17.45 -6.08
CA GLY A 484 27.62 -17.85 -4.86
C GLY A 484 27.92 -19.36 -4.71
N MET A 485 27.69 -20.16 -5.74
CA MET A 485 27.81 -21.62 -5.68
C MET A 485 28.93 -22.20 -6.56
N TYR A 486 29.73 -21.34 -7.20
CA TYR A 486 30.82 -21.80 -8.06
C TYR A 486 31.90 -22.50 -7.21
N ALA A 487 32.12 -23.80 -7.48
CA ALA A 487 33.05 -24.64 -6.74
C ALA A 487 34.41 -24.82 -7.46
N GLY A 488 34.57 -24.25 -8.65
CA GLY A 488 35.79 -24.42 -9.47
C GLY A 488 37.05 -23.91 -8.81
N ASP A 489 36.98 -22.82 -8.05
CA ASP A 489 38.11 -22.21 -7.35
C ASP A 489 38.74 -23.18 -6.32
N GLU A 490 37.91 -23.92 -5.58
CA GLU A 490 38.39 -24.91 -4.60
C GLU A 490 38.92 -26.19 -5.26
N VAL A 491 38.37 -26.51 -6.42
CA VAL A 491 38.68 -27.75 -7.13
C VAL A 491 39.91 -27.62 -8.03
N GLN A 492 40.21 -26.42 -8.50
CA GLN A 492 41.23 -26.13 -9.49
C GLN A 492 42.60 -26.69 -9.11
N ALA A 493 43.12 -26.39 -7.93
CA ALA A 493 44.43 -26.86 -7.48
C ALA A 493 44.49 -28.39 -7.41
N ARG A 494 43.37 -29.02 -7.01
CA ARG A 494 43.25 -30.49 -6.93
C ARG A 494 43.13 -31.12 -8.31
N THR A 495 42.41 -30.52 -9.24
CA THR A 495 42.26 -31.02 -10.62
C THR A 495 43.57 -30.93 -11.38
N ALA A 496 44.25 -29.79 -11.28
CA ALA A 496 45.56 -29.58 -11.90
C ALA A 496 46.61 -30.59 -11.35
N THR A 497 46.62 -30.79 -10.03
CA THR A 497 47.50 -31.75 -9.38
C THR A 497 47.20 -33.19 -9.82
N ALA A 498 45.94 -33.60 -9.86
CA ALA A 498 45.54 -34.92 -10.33
C ALA A 498 45.91 -35.18 -11.80
N TYR A 499 45.68 -34.19 -12.66
CA TYR A 499 46.09 -34.26 -14.07
C TYR A 499 47.60 -34.36 -14.22
N ALA A 500 48.38 -33.52 -13.51
CA ALA A 500 49.83 -33.56 -13.54
C ALA A 500 50.39 -34.91 -13.06
N ALA A 501 49.82 -35.48 -11.99
CA ALA A 501 50.22 -36.77 -11.47
C ALA A 501 49.97 -37.90 -12.51
N LEU A 502 48.82 -37.87 -13.20
CA LEU A 502 48.51 -38.82 -14.27
C LEU A 502 49.47 -38.70 -15.46
N ILE A 503 49.73 -37.52 -15.93
CA ILE A 503 50.68 -37.24 -17.01
C ILE A 503 52.09 -37.71 -16.60
N TYR A 504 52.53 -37.41 -15.36
CA TYR A 504 53.83 -37.85 -14.88
C TYR A 504 53.91 -39.37 -14.86
N ARG A 505 52.90 -40.07 -14.33
CA ARG A 505 52.87 -41.51 -14.27
C ARG A 505 52.90 -42.16 -15.66
N GLU A 506 52.06 -41.73 -16.55
CA GLU A 506 51.85 -42.38 -17.85
C GLU A 506 52.85 -41.95 -18.94
N ALA A 507 53.28 -40.66 -18.89
CA ALA A 507 54.14 -40.11 -19.90
C ALA A 507 55.62 -40.09 -19.47
N SER A 508 55.91 -39.46 -18.34
CA SER A 508 57.30 -39.19 -17.96
C SER A 508 57.99 -40.45 -17.45
N GLN A 509 57.32 -41.31 -16.72
CA GLN A 509 57.96 -42.51 -16.14
C GLN A 509 58.48 -43.46 -17.21
N ARG A 510 57.79 -43.67 -18.31
CA ARG A 510 58.22 -44.51 -19.42
C ARG A 510 59.47 -43.96 -20.11
N VAL A 511 59.44 -42.64 -20.37
CA VAL A 511 60.62 -41.98 -20.96
C VAL A 511 61.80 -42.08 -20.05
N VAL A 512 61.61 -41.85 -18.75
CA VAL A 512 62.66 -42.01 -17.74
C VAL A 512 63.22 -43.44 -17.71
N GLU A 513 62.38 -44.46 -17.67
CA GLU A 513 62.82 -45.86 -17.65
C GLU A 513 63.55 -46.27 -18.93
N ARG A 514 63.09 -45.84 -20.09
CA ARG A 514 63.74 -46.09 -21.36
C ARG A 514 65.10 -45.37 -21.43
N THR A 515 65.10 -44.10 -21.17
CA THR A 515 66.33 -43.30 -21.21
C THR A 515 67.37 -43.81 -20.19
N TYR A 516 66.89 -44.19 -19.00
CA TYR A 516 67.76 -44.78 -17.99
C TYR A 516 68.42 -46.12 -18.49
N ARG A 517 67.64 -46.98 -19.13
CA ARG A 517 68.15 -48.26 -19.69
C ARG A 517 69.14 -47.98 -20.82
N GLU A 518 68.87 -47.02 -21.70
CA GLU A 518 69.79 -46.62 -22.79
C GLU A 518 71.10 -46.08 -22.26
N LEU A 519 71.04 -45.17 -21.27
CA LEU A 519 72.20 -44.61 -20.62
C LEU A 519 73.04 -45.67 -19.89
N THR A 520 72.38 -46.60 -19.22
CA THR A 520 73.05 -47.74 -18.54
C THR A 520 73.73 -48.64 -19.54
N ASN A 521 73.04 -49.02 -20.64
CA ASN A 521 73.64 -49.82 -21.72
C ASN A 521 74.82 -49.11 -22.40
N PHE A 522 74.73 -47.78 -22.58
CA PHE A 522 75.86 -47.02 -23.07
C PHE A 522 77.04 -47.05 -22.09
N GLY A 523 76.80 -46.82 -20.80
CA GLY A 523 77.83 -46.84 -19.78
C GLY A 523 78.52 -48.24 -19.71
N THR A 524 77.75 -49.32 -19.81
CA THR A 524 78.30 -50.66 -19.82
C THR A 524 79.09 -50.97 -21.08
N ARG A 525 78.66 -50.54 -22.27
CA ARG A 525 79.31 -50.71 -23.56
C ARG A 525 80.70 -50.05 -23.61
N TYR A 526 80.84 -48.89 -23.02
CA TYR A 526 82.03 -48.03 -23.07
C TYR A 526 82.81 -48.01 -21.75
N ALA A 527 82.54 -48.96 -20.86
CA ALA A 527 83.24 -49.11 -19.59
C ALA A 527 84.70 -49.54 -19.77
N ARG A 528 85.10 -50.10 -20.95
CA ARG A 528 86.48 -50.52 -21.23
C ARG A 528 87.28 -49.37 -21.82
N PRO A 529 88.51 -49.15 -21.41
CA PRO A 529 89.37 -48.03 -21.88
C PRO A 529 89.70 -48.03 -23.38
N THR A 530 89.52 -49.22 -24.03
CA THR A 530 89.84 -49.37 -25.46
C THR A 530 88.68 -49.04 -26.41
N SER A 531 87.46 -48.88 -25.90
CA SER A 531 86.29 -48.55 -26.73
C SER A 531 85.87 -47.13 -26.51
N ARG A 532 85.90 -46.33 -27.59
CA ARG A 532 85.44 -44.95 -27.56
C ARG A 532 84.20 -44.79 -28.41
N PRO A 533 83.14 -44.06 -27.92
CA PRO A 533 81.97 -43.80 -28.71
C PRO A 533 82.33 -42.86 -29.87
N ASN A 534 81.65 -43.02 -31.01
CA ASN A 534 81.73 -42.06 -32.11
C ASN A 534 81.04 -40.74 -31.76
N THR A 535 81.24 -39.70 -32.58
CA THR A 535 80.71 -38.39 -32.32
C THR A 535 79.16 -38.36 -32.30
N ASP A 536 78.51 -39.11 -33.18
CA ASP A 536 77.05 -39.19 -33.25
C ASP A 536 76.47 -39.90 -32.04
N GLU A 537 77.09 -40.94 -31.56
CA GLU A 537 76.72 -41.62 -30.30
C GLU A 537 76.90 -40.70 -29.08
N GLN A 538 77.96 -39.91 -29.03
CA GLN A 538 78.18 -38.92 -27.96
C GLN A 538 77.06 -37.86 -27.95
N ILE A 539 76.65 -37.33 -29.10
CA ILE A 539 75.57 -36.37 -29.23
C ILE A 539 74.25 -36.99 -28.79
N TYR A 540 73.94 -38.21 -29.28
CA TYR A 540 72.71 -38.89 -28.95
C TYR A 540 72.61 -39.17 -27.44
N TYR A 541 73.60 -39.78 -26.84
CA TYR A 541 73.57 -40.08 -25.40
C TYR A 541 73.72 -38.85 -24.53
N GLY A 542 74.42 -37.83 -25.02
CA GLY A 542 74.43 -36.51 -24.39
C GLY A 542 73.03 -35.88 -24.32
N SER A 543 72.29 -35.97 -25.42
CA SER A 543 70.90 -35.53 -25.49
C SER A 543 69.98 -36.32 -24.58
N SER A 544 70.14 -37.66 -24.57
CA SER A 544 69.39 -38.55 -23.69
C SER A 544 69.67 -38.30 -22.20
N LEU A 545 70.93 -38.04 -21.83
CA LEU A 545 71.27 -37.66 -20.45
C LEU A 545 70.66 -36.31 -20.07
N ARG A 546 70.65 -35.37 -20.97
CA ARG A 546 70.01 -34.09 -20.74
C ARG A 546 68.50 -34.19 -20.55
N LEU A 547 67.82 -35.02 -21.37
CA LEU A 547 66.43 -35.33 -21.23
C LEU A 547 66.13 -35.98 -19.88
N TYR A 548 66.87 -37.01 -19.50
CA TYR A 548 66.74 -37.70 -18.22
C TYR A 548 66.85 -36.72 -17.04
N ARG A 549 67.87 -35.86 -17.04
CA ARG A 549 68.08 -34.84 -15.99
C ARG A 549 66.94 -33.81 -15.95
N LEU A 550 66.43 -33.43 -17.11
CA LEU A 550 65.32 -32.49 -17.17
C LEU A 550 64.03 -33.04 -16.53
N ILE A 551 63.79 -34.35 -16.69
CA ILE A 551 62.57 -34.99 -16.15
C ILE A 551 62.75 -35.37 -14.67
N THR A 552 63.93 -35.84 -14.25
CA THR A 552 64.15 -36.43 -12.92
C THR A 552 64.61 -35.43 -11.85
N THR A 553 65.09 -34.26 -12.23
CA THR A 553 65.58 -33.27 -11.26
C THR A 553 64.45 -32.30 -10.87
N PRO A 554 64.09 -32.23 -9.59
CA PRO A 554 63.10 -31.23 -9.14
C PRO A 554 63.62 -29.80 -9.45
N ARG A 555 62.76 -28.98 -10.02
CA ARG A 555 63.07 -27.58 -10.39
C ARG A 555 61.97 -26.63 -9.93
N SER A 556 62.39 -25.37 -9.73
CA SER A 556 61.43 -24.28 -9.51
C SER A 556 60.67 -23.94 -10.81
N PRO A 557 59.41 -23.53 -10.76
CA PRO A 557 58.66 -23.04 -11.91
C PRO A 557 59.34 -21.86 -12.62
N ASP A 558 60.17 -21.09 -11.89
CA ASP A 558 60.91 -19.92 -12.37
C ASP A 558 62.31 -20.26 -12.94
N ASP A 559 62.66 -21.54 -13.15
CA ASP A 559 63.93 -21.93 -13.70
C ASP A 559 64.09 -21.38 -15.12
N PRO A 560 65.15 -20.56 -15.37
CA PRO A 560 65.40 -19.96 -16.69
C PRO A 560 65.46 -20.98 -17.83
N GLN A 561 65.87 -22.21 -17.54
CA GLN A 561 65.95 -23.29 -18.52
C GLN A 561 64.55 -23.80 -18.98
N LEU A 562 63.51 -23.62 -18.16
CA LEU A 562 62.12 -23.94 -18.51
C LEU A 562 61.44 -22.77 -19.21
N SER A 563 61.90 -21.55 -19.03
CA SER A 563 61.37 -20.36 -19.68
C SER A 563 61.83 -20.18 -21.12
N ASP A 564 62.98 -20.83 -21.52
CA ASP A 564 63.48 -20.77 -22.88
C ASP A 564 62.58 -21.55 -23.86
N ALA A 565 62.03 -20.80 -24.83
CA ALA A 565 61.14 -21.37 -25.85
C ALA A 565 61.84 -22.41 -26.72
N ALA A 566 63.13 -22.28 -27.00
CA ALA A 566 63.91 -23.24 -27.80
C ALA A 566 64.11 -24.57 -27.03
N GLN A 567 64.36 -24.47 -25.74
CA GLN A 567 64.49 -25.68 -24.89
C GLN A 567 63.15 -26.41 -24.72
N ARG A 568 62.07 -25.69 -24.59
CA ARG A 568 60.72 -26.30 -24.55
C ARG A 568 60.39 -26.99 -25.88
N ALA A 569 60.65 -26.32 -27.01
CA ALA A 569 60.43 -26.92 -28.32
C ALA A 569 61.26 -28.17 -28.53
N TRP A 570 62.53 -28.19 -28.15
CA TRP A 570 63.37 -29.36 -28.21
C TRP A 570 62.86 -30.51 -27.29
N PHE A 571 62.52 -30.20 -26.06
CA PHE A 571 61.96 -31.17 -25.11
C PHE A 571 60.63 -31.78 -25.65
N ASN A 572 59.77 -30.97 -26.16
CA ASN A 572 58.51 -31.42 -26.75
C ASN A 572 58.75 -32.28 -27.99
N ALA A 573 59.73 -31.96 -28.82
CA ALA A 573 60.11 -32.77 -29.97
C ALA A 573 60.63 -34.15 -29.56
N GLN A 574 61.46 -34.24 -28.49
CA GLN A 574 61.95 -35.51 -27.97
C GLN A 574 60.83 -36.36 -27.37
N LEU A 575 59.91 -35.79 -26.62
CA LEU A 575 58.74 -36.47 -26.13
C LEU A 575 57.82 -36.96 -27.27
N ALA A 576 57.64 -36.15 -28.33
CA ALA A 576 56.85 -36.51 -29.49
C ALA A 576 57.42 -37.71 -30.23
N GLN A 577 58.73 -37.80 -30.37
CA GLN A 577 59.41 -38.93 -30.97
C GLN A 577 59.17 -40.21 -30.22
N ASP A 578 59.25 -40.17 -28.88
CA ASP A 578 59.00 -41.31 -28.03
C ASP A 578 57.57 -41.82 -28.03
N TRP A 579 56.65 -40.97 -28.28
CA TRP A 579 55.22 -41.26 -28.23
C TRP A 579 54.59 -41.46 -29.61
N ASN A 580 55.38 -41.31 -30.66
CA ASN A 580 54.87 -41.31 -32.04
C ASN A 580 53.67 -40.35 -32.22
N LEU A 581 53.75 -39.19 -31.53
CA LEU A 581 52.73 -38.18 -31.51
C LEU A 581 53.05 -37.06 -32.48
N SER A 582 52.03 -36.50 -33.15
CA SER A 582 52.25 -35.25 -33.89
C SER A 582 52.53 -34.11 -32.90
N LEU A 583 53.44 -33.19 -33.24
CA LEU A 583 53.86 -32.03 -32.43
C LEU A 583 52.66 -31.16 -31.96
N ILE A 584 51.51 -31.29 -32.63
CA ILE A 584 50.25 -30.58 -32.28
C ILE A 584 49.71 -31.00 -30.92
N HIS A 585 49.93 -32.24 -30.48
CA HIS A 585 49.45 -32.74 -29.19
C HIS A 585 50.32 -32.38 -27.99
N ILE A 586 51.51 -31.86 -28.21
CA ILE A 586 52.46 -31.54 -27.15
C ILE A 586 52.74 -30.04 -27.05
N SER A 587 52.53 -29.32 -28.13
CA SER A 587 52.87 -27.91 -28.23
C SER A 587 51.66 -27.00 -27.96
N GLU A 588 51.15 -26.87 -26.81
CA GLU A 588 50.55 -25.65 -26.29
C GLU A 588 49.65 -25.87 -25.07
N PRO A 589 50.20 -25.77 -23.88
CA PRO A 589 49.35 -25.45 -22.73
C PRO A 589 49.12 -23.94 -22.56
N THR A 590 49.66 -23.11 -23.43
CA THR A 590 49.58 -21.66 -23.16
C THR A 590 49.59 -20.81 -24.44
N ARG A 591 48.44 -20.71 -25.11
CA ARG A 591 48.10 -19.41 -25.74
C ARG A 591 46.89 -18.83 -25.02
N PRO A 592 47.04 -17.63 -24.44
CA PRO A 592 45.89 -16.83 -24.10
C PRO A 592 45.26 -16.36 -25.44
N TYR A 593 43.98 -16.65 -25.64
CA TYR A 593 43.13 -15.93 -26.58
C TYR A 593 42.67 -14.65 -25.94
#